data_3d4201cf463a174c2406ba05e3234b60
#
_entry.id   3d4201cf463a174c2406ba05e3234b60
#
_cell.length_a   1.000
_cell.length_b   1.000
_cell.length_c   1.000
_cell.angle_alpha   90.00
_cell.angle_beta   90.00
_cell.angle_gamma   90.00
#
_symmetry.space_group_name_H-M   'P 1'
#
loop_
_entity.id
_entity.type
_entity.pdbx_description
1 polymer ?
#
loop_
_entity_poly.entity_id
_entity_poly.type
_entity_poly.pdbx_seq_one_letter_code
_entity_poly.pdbx_strand_id
1 'polypeptide(L)'
;MTDETSLIEYPSAFPIKVMGAHVEGFVEAIVKVAQQFDPTFDAATVETRPSKGGNYLGITITITATSREQLDELYRTLSSHPMVKVVL
;
A
#
# COMPACT_ATOMS: atom_id res chain seq x y z
N MET A 1 24.96 -17.28 7.72
CA MET A 1 23.52 -17.22 7.90
C MET A 1 22.92 -16.17 7.00
N THR A 2 21.84 -16.49 6.37
CA THR A 2 21.20 -15.56 5.47
C THR A 2 20.21 -14.70 6.21
N ASP A 3 20.38 -13.40 6.10
CA ASP A 3 19.43 -12.43 6.61
C ASP A 3 18.27 -12.34 5.62
N GLU A 4 17.04 -12.38 6.12
CA GLU A 4 15.87 -12.28 5.24
C GLU A 4 15.90 -11.00 4.42
N THR A 5 16.41 -9.92 4.99
CA THR A 5 16.49 -8.66 4.26
C THR A 5 17.43 -8.73 3.08
N SER A 6 18.40 -9.65 3.09
CA SER A 6 19.31 -9.80 1.97
C SER A 6 18.64 -10.47 0.77
N LEU A 7 17.44 -11.03 0.94
CA LEU A 7 16.69 -11.63 -0.15
C LEU A 7 15.88 -10.60 -0.93
N ILE A 8 15.75 -9.40 -0.39
CA ILE A 8 15.02 -8.33 -1.05
C ILE A 8 16.03 -7.45 -1.77
N GLU A 9 15.85 -7.33 -3.07
CA GLU A 9 16.70 -6.48 -3.89
C GLU A 9 15.99 -5.14 -4.12
N TYR A 10 16.70 -4.05 -3.91
CA TYR A 10 16.15 -2.72 -4.14
C TYR A 10 16.83 -2.09 -5.35
N PRO A 11 16.08 -1.34 -6.17
CA PRO A 11 14.63 -1.17 -6.08
C PRO A 11 13.87 -2.37 -6.57
N SER A 12 12.67 -2.59 -6.06
CA SER A 12 11.85 -3.69 -6.54
C SER A 12 10.37 -3.32 -6.43
N ALA A 13 9.55 -3.93 -7.27
CA ALA A 13 8.11 -3.75 -7.21
C ALA A 13 7.58 -4.50 -5.99
N PHE A 14 6.80 -3.82 -5.18
CA PHE A 14 6.34 -4.37 -3.91
C PHE A 14 4.83 -4.13 -3.76
N PRO A 15 4.00 -5.16 -3.96
CA PRO A 15 2.55 -4.99 -3.84
C PRO A 15 2.13 -4.99 -2.37
N ILE A 16 1.26 -4.07 -2.03
CA ILE A 16 0.72 -3.94 -0.68
C ILE A 16 -0.79 -3.91 -0.79
N LYS A 17 -1.46 -4.72 0.02
CA LYS A 17 -2.90 -4.75 0.05
C LYS A 17 -3.41 -4.02 1.27
N VAL A 18 -4.31 -3.07 1.04
CA VAL A 18 -4.91 -2.23 2.07
C VAL A 18 -6.40 -2.46 2.05
N MET A 19 -7.01 -2.62 3.22
CA MET A 19 -8.45 -2.81 3.31
C MET A 19 -9.06 -1.80 4.26
N GLY A 20 -10.19 -1.23 3.87
CA GLY A 20 -10.92 -0.29 4.70
C GLY A 20 -12.37 -0.20 4.28
N ALA A 21 -13.10 0.73 4.88
CA ALA A 21 -14.50 0.92 4.54
C ALA A 21 -14.62 1.40 3.10
N HIS A 22 -15.64 0.90 2.42
CA HIS A 22 -15.89 1.27 1.01
C HIS A 22 -16.61 2.61 0.98
N VAL A 23 -15.87 3.69 1.21
CA VAL A 23 -16.41 5.04 1.25
C VAL A 23 -15.69 5.91 0.25
N GLU A 24 -16.35 6.99 -0.13
CA GLU A 24 -15.79 7.94 -1.08
C GLU A 24 -14.50 8.53 -0.53
N GLY A 25 -13.51 8.67 -1.41
CA GLY A 25 -12.23 9.28 -1.03
C GLY A 25 -11.19 8.29 -0.54
N PHE A 26 -11.56 7.03 -0.28
CA PHE A 26 -10.63 6.05 0.26
C PHE A 26 -9.50 5.75 -0.73
N VAL A 27 -9.85 5.46 -1.99
CA VAL A 27 -8.83 5.17 -3.01
C VAL A 27 -7.89 6.36 -3.19
N GLU A 28 -8.46 7.57 -3.27
CA GLU A 28 -7.65 8.77 -3.44
C GLU A 28 -6.70 8.99 -2.27
N ALA A 29 -7.15 8.73 -1.06
CA ALA A 29 -6.33 8.88 0.12
C ALA A 29 -5.13 7.92 0.08
N ILE A 30 -5.38 6.67 -0.32
CA ILE A 30 -4.32 5.66 -0.38
C ILE A 30 -3.34 5.99 -1.52
N VAL A 31 -3.86 6.47 -2.66
CA VAL A 31 -2.99 6.89 -3.77
C VAL A 31 -2.07 8.01 -3.33
N LYS A 32 -2.59 8.99 -2.57
CA LYS A 32 -1.76 10.08 -2.06
C LYS A 32 -0.64 9.59 -1.16
N VAL A 33 -0.95 8.62 -0.29
CA VAL A 33 0.09 8.03 0.57
C VAL A 33 1.14 7.33 -0.31
N ALA A 34 0.69 6.55 -1.29
CA ALA A 34 1.62 5.85 -2.17
C ALA A 34 2.55 6.81 -2.89
N GLN A 35 2.01 7.92 -3.41
CA GLN A 35 2.79 8.92 -4.13
C GLN A 35 3.77 9.64 -3.20
N GLN A 36 3.42 9.78 -1.96
CA GLN A 36 4.29 10.42 -0.97
C GLN A 36 5.56 9.61 -0.75
N PHE A 37 5.43 8.28 -0.74
CA PHE A 37 6.57 7.40 -0.50
C PHE A 37 7.27 6.96 -1.79
N ASP A 38 6.56 7.03 -2.92
CA ASP A 38 7.11 6.64 -4.21
C ASP A 38 6.66 7.67 -5.24
N PRO A 39 7.48 8.68 -5.54
CA PRO A 39 7.11 9.69 -6.53
C PRO A 39 6.85 9.14 -7.93
N THR A 40 7.33 7.93 -8.22
CA THR A 40 7.11 7.30 -9.52
C THR A 40 5.86 6.45 -9.55
N PHE A 41 5.11 6.39 -8.45
CA PHE A 41 3.91 5.57 -8.36
C PHE A 41 2.89 5.97 -9.42
N ASP A 42 2.40 4.98 -10.13
CA ASP A 42 1.40 5.18 -11.18
C ASP A 42 0.02 4.78 -10.66
N ALA A 43 -0.85 5.77 -10.49
CA ALA A 43 -2.19 5.54 -9.98
C ALA A 43 -3.00 4.60 -10.88
N ALA A 44 -2.66 4.50 -12.16
CA ALA A 44 -3.36 3.61 -13.08
C ALA A 44 -3.12 2.14 -12.76
N THR A 45 -2.10 1.82 -11.96
CA THR A 45 -1.80 0.44 -11.58
C THR A 45 -2.57 -0.02 -10.35
N VAL A 46 -3.32 0.87 -9.70
CA VAL A 46 -4.08 0.54 -8.51
C VAL A 46 -5.18 -0.45 -8.87
N GLU A 47 -5.30 -1.50 -8.07
CA GLU A 47 -6.38 -2.46 -8.22
C GLU A 47 -7.29 -2.38 -7.01
N THR A 48 -8.59 -2.46 -7.26
CA THR A 48 -9.56 -2.41 -6.18
C THR A 48 -10.48 -3.62 -6.27
N ARG A 49 -10.88 -4.10 -5.10
CA ARG A 49 -11.79 -5.24 -5.01
C ARG A 49 -12.77 -5.01 -3.87
N PRO A 50 -14.05 -4.77 -4.18
CA PRO A 50 -15.03 -4.62 -3.11
C PRO A 50 -15.32 -5.96 -2.45
N SER A 51 -15.66 -5.91 -1.17
CA SER A 51 -16.04 -7.10 -0.44
C SER A 51 -17.41 -7.57 -0.92
N LYS A 52 -17.77 -8.78 -0.53
CA LYS A 52 -18.99 -9.43 -0.99
C LYS A 52 -20.23 -8.60 -0.71
N GLY A 53 -20.29 -7.96 0.44
CA GLY A 53 -21.43 -7.11 0.81
C GLY A 53 -21.30 -5.67 0.38
N GLY A 54 -20.15 -5.29 -0.20
CA GLY A 54 -19.90 -3.94 -0.64
C GLY A 54 -19.54 -2.96 0.47
N ASN A 55 -19.39 -3.44 1.72
CA ASN A 55 -19.10 -2.57 2.85
C ASN A 55 -17.62 -2.25 2.99
N TYR A 56 -16.76 -3.07 2.43
CA TYR A 56 -15.32 -2.90 2.52
C TYR A 56 -14.70 -2.90 1.14
N LEU A 57 -13.56 -2.25 1.02
CA LEU A 57 -12.82 -2.18 -0.24
C LEU A 57 -11.38 -2.58 0.02
N GLY A 58 -10.89 -3.53 -0.79
CA GLY A 58 -9.47 -3.85 -0.82
C GLY A 58 -8.80 -3.07 -1.93
N ILE A 59 -7.66 -2.48 -1.62
CA ILE A 59 -6.87 -1.70 -2.57
C ILE A 59 -5.50 -2.32 -2.62
N THR A 60 -5.04 -2.65 -3.82
CA THR A 60 -3.67 -3.11 -4.02
C THR A 60 -2.86 -2.01 -4.68
N ILE A 61 -1.82 -1.57 -4.00
CA ILE A 61 -0.88 -0.60 -4.55
C ILE A 61 0.46 -1.31 -4.75
N THR A 62 1.10 -1.04 -5.89
CA THR A 62 2.43 -1.58 -6.17
C THR A 62 3.42 -0.44 -6.09
N ILE A 63 4.27 -0.52 -5.09
CA ILE A 63 5.25 0.53 -4.76
C ILE A 63 6.61 0.11 -5.30
N THR A 64 7.39 1.06 -5.79
CA THR A 64 8.80 0.82 -6.04
C THR A 64 9.50 0.96 -4.70
N ALA A 65 9.86 -0.17 -4.12
CA ALA A 65 10.53 -0.20 -2.83
C ALA A 65 12.00 0.12 -3.03
N THR A 66 12.51 1.12 -2.32
CA THR A 66 13.90 1.55 -2.44
C THR A 66 14.73 1.24 -1.21
N SER A 67 14.08 0.95 -0.08
CA SER A 67 14.77 0.58 1.14
C SER A 67 13.77 -0.01 2.12
N ARG A 68 14.31 -0.68 3.13
CA ARG A 68 13.47 -1.22 4.19
C ARG A 68 12.84 -0.11 5.01
N GLU A 69 13.59 0.96 5.24
CA GLU A 69 13.08 2.10 5.99
C GLU A 69 11.87 2.72 5.30
N GLN A 70 11.93 2.83 3.97
CA GLN A 70 10.80 3.35 3.21
C GLN A 70 9.56 2.49 3.43
N LEU A 71 9.71 1.17 3.34
CA LEU A 71 8.60 0.24 3.53
C LEU A 71 8.04 0.32 4.95
N ASP A 72 8.90 0.37 5.95
CA ASP A 72 8.47 0.44 7.34
C ASP A 72 7.64 1.69 7.59
N GLU A 73 8.10 2.83 7.06
CA GLU A 73 7.38 4.09 7.21
C GLU A 73 6.04 4.05 6.46
N LEU A 74 6.06 3.46 5.28
CA LEU A 74 4.83 3.32 4.50
C LEU A 74 3.80 2.47 5.23
N TYR A 75 4.22 1.32 5.75
CA TYR A 75 3.32 0.45 6.50
C TYR A 75 2.78 1.15 7.74
N ARG A 76 3.63 1.89 8.44
CA ARG A 76 3.21 2.64 9.61
C ARG A 76 2.18 3.71 9.25
N THR A 77 2.42 4.43 8.16
CA THR A 77 1.50 5.47 7.70
C THR A 77 0.16 4.87 7.29
N LEU A 78 0.19 3.77 6.57
CA LEU A 78 -1.05 3.11 6.14
C LEU A 78 -1.81 2.57 7.36
N SER A 79 -1.11 1.90 8.27
CA SER A 79 -1.76 1.28 9.43
C SER A 79 -2.37 2.30 10.36
N SER A 80 -1.82 3.52 10.42
CA SER A 80 -2.34 4.57 11.28
C SER A 80 -3.38 5.45 10.60
N HIS A 81 -3.62 5.23 9.31
CA HIS A 81 -4.59 6.05 8.57
C HIS A 81 -6.01 5.72 9.05
N PRO A 82 -6.84 6.74 9.33
CA PRO A 82 -8.17 6.49 9.90
C PRO A 82 -9.10 5.70 8.98
N MET A 83 -8.87 5.73 7.67
CA MET A 83 -9.72 4.99 6.73
C MET A 83 -9.25 3.55 6.54
N VAL A 84 -8.09 3.18 7.07
CA VAL A 84 -7.51 1.85 6.88
C VAL A 84 -7.85 0.97 8.06
N LYS A 85 -8.31 -0.25 7.77
CA LYS A 85 -8.59 -1.24 8.80
C LYS A 85 -7.48 -2.28 8.90
N VAL A 86 -6.97 -2.71 7.75
CA VAL A 86 -5.96 -3.76 7.71
C VAL A 86 -4.99 -3.47 6.59
N VAL A 87 -3.71 -3.74 6.83
CA VAL A 87 -2.67 -3.71 5.81
C VAL A 87 -2.03 -5.09 5.76
N LEU A 88 -1.95 -5.65 4.57
CA LEU A 88 -1.38 -6.99 4.36
C LEU A 88 -0.11 -6.94 3.53
#